data_2018749529223a84097549fa01742fca
#
_entry.id   2018749529223a84097549fa01742fca
#
_cell.length_a   1.000
_cell.length_b   1.000
_cell.length_c   1.000
_cell.angle_alpha   90.00
_cell.angle_beta   90.00
_cell.angle_gamma   90.00
#
_symmetry.space_group_name_H-M   'P 1'
#
loop_
_entity.id
_entity.type
_entity.pdbx_description
1 polymer ?
#
loop_
_entity_poly.entity_id
_entity_poly.type
_entity_poly.pdbx_seq_one_letter_code
_entity_poly.pdbx_strand_id
1 'polypeptide(L)'
;MAWLKNTNHRPDVIAFLRRARRALPGDPEFGDPLSVAGVGAPSAAARAADRLLEREAASREVSLGALQVWQALTERVSGKPANREVTLVFTDLVGFSSWSLSAGDDATLKLLRRVSQVVEPPLLEAGGHIVKRMGDGIMAVFSDPVTAVRSAIAAREAVKGLDVDGYTPRMRVGIHTGRPQRIGSDWLGVDVNIAARVMERATRGELVVSQATLERITDDDFDSLGVTAKRLRRQVFTAKQDGVPADLVMYRLRTRRQLPGAEDDDGDAAGA
;
A
#
# COMPACT_ATOMS: atom_id res chain seq x y z
N MET A 1 -19.71 30.25 36.91
CA MET A 1 -19.68 29.41 35.67
C MET A 1 -19.58 30.20 34.36
N ALA A 2 -20.09 31.44 34.27
CA ALA A 2 -19.98 32.25 33.02
C ALA A 2 -18.55 32.64 32.63
N TRP A 3 -17.66 32.88 33.61
CA TRP A 3 -16.25 33.25 33.38
C TRP A 3 -15.46 32.11 32.68
N LEU A 4 -15.67 30.85 33.07
CA LEU A 4 -15.02 29.69 32.45
C LEU A 4 -15.45 29.48 30.99
N LYS A 5 -16.72 29.77 30.64
CA LYS A 5 -17.19 29.70 29.26
C LYS A 5 -16.53 30.75 28.37
N ASN A 6 -16.33 31.95 28.87
CA ASN A 6 -15.73 33.05 28.12
C ASN A 6 -14.24 32.85 27.83
N THR A 7 -13.51 32.15 28.72
CA THR A 7 -12.10 31.86 28.56
C THR A 7 -11.86 30.72 27.53
N ASN A 8 -12.82 29.80 27.41
CA ASN A 8 -12.72 28.62 26.56
C ASN A 8 -12.69 28.96 25.06
N HIS A 9 -13.22 30.11 24.67
CA HIS A 9 -13.31 30.55 23.26
C HIS A 9 -12.41 31.77 22.93
N ARG A 10 -11.50 32.13 23.83
CA ARG A 10 -10.58 33.26 23.58
C ARG A 10 -9.51 32.86 22.57
N PRO A 11 -9.37 33.59 21.42
CA PRO A 11 -8.43 33.24 20.37
C PRO A 11 -6.96 33.19 20.82
N ASP A 12 -6.58 34.08 21.74
CA ASP A 12 -5.23 34.14 22.33
C ASP A 12 -4.90 32.89 23.16
N VAL A 13 -5.87 32.41 23.96
CA VAL A 13 -5.74 31.20 24.78
C VAL A 13 -5.64 29.96 23.90
N ILE A 14 -6.49 29.87 22.87
CA ILE A 14 -6.48 28.77 21.89
C ILE A 14 -5.17 28.73 21.12
N ALA A 15 -4.69 29.89 20.65
CA ALA A 15 -3.42 30.01 19.94
C ALA A 15 -2.21 29.61 20.81
N PHE A 16 -2.23 30.01 22.09
CA PHE A 16 -1.21 29.60 23.06
C PHE A 16 -1.21 28.08 23.28
N LEU A 17 -2.38 27.48 23.51
CA LEU A 17 -2.51 26.04 23.71
C LEU A 17 -2.11 25.23 22.49
N ARG A 18 -2.46 25.68 21.27
CA ARG A 18 -1.99 25.06 20.02
C ARG A 18 -0.47 25.12 19.88
N ARG A 19 0.15 26.23 20.26
CA ARG A 19 1.60 26.38 20.25
C ARG A 19 2.26 25.47 21.29
N ALA A 20 1.71 25.41 22.50
CA ALA A 20 2.18 24.52 23.55
C ALA A 20 2.04 23.05 23.15
N ARG A 21 0.93 22.66 22.51
CA ARG A 21 0.71 21.30 22.00
C ARG A 21 1.75 20.87 20.97
N ARG A 22 2.22 21.76 20.10
CA ARG A 22 3.29 21.47 19.13
C ARG A 22 4.64 21.17 19.77
N ALA A 23 4.85 21.57 21.00
CA ALA A 23 6.06 21.27 21.78
C ALA A 23 5.97 19.96 22.58
N LEU A 24 4.80 19.31 22.61
CA LEU A 24 4.62 18.01 23.28
C LEU A 24 5.19 16.87 22.43
N PRO A 25 5.67 15.78 23.04
CA PRO A 25 6.10 14.60 22.31
C PRO A 25 4.91 13.93 21.60
N GLY A 26 5.15 13.42 20.39
CA GLY A 26 4.13 12.77 19.54
C GLY A 26 3.76 13.63 18.32
N ASP A 27 2.71 13.22 17.62
CA ASP A 27 2.24 13.90 16.43
C ASP A 27 1.54 15.24 16.79
N PRO A 28 2.07 16.40 16.35
CA PRO A 28 1.48 17.70 16.65
C PRO A 28 0.09 17.91 16.04
N GLU A 29 -0.27 17.10 15.02
CA GLU A 29 -1.59 17.13 14.37
C GLU A 29 -2.53 16.04 14.88
N PHE A 30 -2.16 15.38 16.00
CA PHE A 30 -2.97 14.34 16.61
C PHE A 30 -4.43 14.76 16.84
N GLY A 31 -5.36 13.95 16.35
CA GLY A 31 -6.80 14.24 16.36
C GLY A 31 -7.31 14.90 15.09
N ASP A 32 -6.44 15.40 14.19
CA ASP A 32 -6.84 15.77 12.84
C ASP A 32 -7.18 14.49 12.04
N PRO A 33 -8.19 14.52 11.14
CA PRO A 33 -8.46 13.39 10.24
C PRO A 33 -7.28 12.95 9.39
N LEU A 34 -6.32 13.86 9.13
CA LEU A 34 -5.10 13.60 8.37
C LEU A 34 -3.89 13.28 9.25
N SER A 35 -4.06 13.19 10.58
CA SER A 35 -2.97 12.88 11.51
C SER A 35 -2.39 11.49 11.26
N VAL A 36 -1.07 11.37 11.39
CA VAL A 36 -0.31 10.10 11.36
C VAL A 36 -0.59 9.16 12.54
N ALA A 37 -1.40 9.59 13.50
CA ALA A 37 -1.84 8.79 14.62
C ALA A 37 -2.58 7.53 14.15
N GLY A 38 -1.92 6.40 14.24
CA GLY A 38 -2.36 5.10 13.75
C GLY A 38 -3.71 4.59 14.30
N VAL A 39 -4.01 3.33 14.07
CA VAL A 39 -5.18 2.64 14.64
C VAL A 39 -4.90 2.28 16.10
N GLY A 40 -5.73 2.72 17.02
CA GLY A 40 -5.60 2.42 18.45
C GLY A 40 -6.58 3.22 19.31
N ALA A 41 -6.69 2.85 20.59
CA ALA A 41 -7.60 3.50 21.53
C ALA A 41 -7.36 5.02 21.66
N PRO A 42 -6.10 5.53 21.75
CA PRO A 42 -5.84 6.96 21.81
C PRO A 42 -6.32 7.70 20.58
N SER A 43 -6.05 7.17 19.39
CA SER A 43 -6.44 7.77 18.10
C SER A 43 -7.95 7.74 17.89
N ALA A 44 -8.63 6.67 18.31
CA ALA A 44 -10.09 6.59 18.29
C ALA A 44 -10.72 7.62 19.25
N ALA A 45 -10.17 7.76 20.44
CA ALA A 45 -10.61 8.76 21.43
C ALA A 45 -10.38 10.19 20.92
N ALA A 46 -9.23 10.46 20.28
CA ALA A 46 -8.93 11.77 19.70
C ALA A 46 -9.91 12.15 18.58
N ARG A 47 -10.24 11.23 17.70
CA ARG A 47 -11.25 11.44 16.64
C ARG A 47 -12.65 11.65 17.23
N ALA A 48 -13.00 10.94 18.30
CA ALA A 48 -14.26 11.15 18.99
C ALA A 48 -14.31 12.52 19.67
N ALA A 49 -13.23 12.93 20.32
CA ALA A 49 -13.09 14.26 20.93
C ALA A 49 -13.19 15.37 19.87
N ASP A 50 -12.56 15.20 18.71
CA ASP A 50 -12.65 16.17 17.60
C ASP A 50 -14.08 16.36 17.07
N ARG A 51 -14.90 15.31 17.10
CA ARG A 51 -16.31 15.37 16.69
C ARG A 51 -17.25 15.96 17.73
N LEU A 52 -16.92 15.74 19.02
CA LEU A 52 -17.80 16.11 20.12
C LEU A 52 -17.50 17.47 20.74
N LEU A 53 -16.27 17.95 20.60
CA LEU A 53 -15.83 19.23 21.12
C LEU A 53 -15.89 20.32 20.05
N GLU A 54 -16.29 21.52 20.46
CA GLU A 54 -16.32 22.68 19.57
C GLU A 54 -14.90 22.97 19.03
N ARG A 55 -14.78 23.15 17.73
CA ARG A 55 -13.49 23.29 17.01
C ARG A 55 -12.57 24.40 17.53
N GLU A 56 -13.15 25.44 18.14
CA GLU A 56 -12.43 26.62 18.64
C GLU A 56 -12.44 26.71 20.16
N ALA A 57 -12.47 25.60 20.88
CA ALA A 57 -12.47 25.58 22.32
C ALA A 57 -11.11 25.21 22.90
N ALA A 58 -10.66 25.93 23.93
CA ALA A 58 -9.43 25.64 24.65
C ALA A 58 -9.45 24.24 25.28
N SER A 59 -10.61 23.76 25.73
CA SER A 59 -10.82 22.41 26.25
C SER A 59 -10.48 21.32 25.24
N ARG A 60 -10.72 21.54 23.95
CA ARG A 60 -10.34 20.62 22.88
C ARG A 60 -8.82 20.49 22.77
N GLU A 61 -8.09 21.60 22.78
CA GLU A 61 -6.62 21.59 22.68
C GLU A 61 -5.96 20.89 23.89
N VAL A 62 -6.49 21.08 25.08
CA VAL A 62 -6.01 20.37 26.30
C VAL A 62 -6.29 18.87 26.20
N SER A 63 -7.49 18.48 25.77
CA SER A 63 -7.85 17.05 25.61
C SER A 63 -7.00 16.37 24.53
N LEU A 64 -6.79 17.02 23.40
CA LEU A 64 -5.94 16.49 22.33
C LEU A 64 -4.47 16.41 22.75
N GLY A 65 -3.98 17.39 23.53
CA GLY A 65 -2.63 17.36 24.08
C GLY A 65 -2.41 16.18 25.04
N ALA A 66 -3.35 15.89 25.91
CA ALA A 66 -3.29 14.74 26.81
C ALA A 66 -3.31 13.41 26.04
N LEU A 67 -4.16 13.29 25.03
CA LEU A 67 -4.24 12.10 24.18
C LEU A 67 -2.99 11.94 23.29
N GLN A 68 -2.38 13.05 22.83
CA GLN A 68 -1.12 13.03 22.10
C GLN A 68 0.03 12.46 22.94
N VAL A 69 0.16 12.91 24.20
CA VAL A 69 1.16 12.36 25.11
C VAL A 69 0.90 10.88 25.42
N TRP A 70 -0.37 10.51 25.63
CA TRP A 70 -0.73 9.10 25.81
C TRP A 70 -0.37 8.22 24.61
N GLN A 71 -0.63 8.70 23.38
CA GLN A 71 -0.20 8.02 22.16
C GLN A 71 1.32 7.86 22.12
N ALA A 72 2.08 8.94 22.33
CA ALA A 72 3.55 8.90 22.31
C ALA A 72 4.13 7.91 23.34
N LEU A 73 3.49 7.79 24.48
CA LEU A 73 3.87 6.80 25.51
C LEU A 73 3.55 5.36 25.05
N THR A 74 2.36 5.13 24.48
CA THR A 74 1.97 3.81 23.97
C THR A 74 2.81 3.37 22.78
N GLU A 75 3.20 4.29 21.90
CA GLU A 75 4.09 4.01 20.78
C GLU A 75 5.52 3.66 21.22
N ARG A 76 6.05 4.36 22.25
CA ARG A 76 7.34 4.02 22.87
C ARG A 76 7.35 2.64 23.52
N VAL A 77 6.26 2.27 24.19
CA VAL A 77 6.13 0.94 24.82
C VAL A 77 5.94 -0.16 23.78
N SER A 78 5.26 0.13 22.68
CA SER A 78 5.03 -0.86 21.60
C SER A 78 6.20 -1.01 20.62
N GLY A 79 7.25 -0.19 20.73
CA GLY A 79 8.47 -0.30 19.94
C GLY A 79 8.29 -0.16 18.41
N LYS A 80 7.16 0.38 17.96
CA LYS A 80 6.86 0.56 16.52
C LYS A 80 7.23 1.98 16.09
N PRO A 81 8.33 2.18 15.32
CA PRO A 81 8.67 3.48 14.78
C PRO A 81 7.59 3.98 13.80
N ALA A 82 7.27 5.26 13.87
CA ALA A 82 6.28 5.91 13.00
C ALA A 82 6.61 5.83 11.50
N ASN A 83 7.87 5.58 11.13
CA ASN A 83 8.39 5.47 9.76
C ASN A 83 9.03 4.09 9.53
N ARG A 84 8.25 3.03 9.71
CA ARG A 84 8.73 1.67 9.38
C ARG A 84 8.82 1.50 7.87
N GLU A 85 9.91 0.86 7.42
CA GLU A 85 10.02 0.40 6.05
C GLU A 85 8.97 -0.68 5.77
N VAL A 86 8.26 -0.52 4.67
CA VAL A 86 7.20 -1.43 4.22
C VAL A 86 7.27 -1.60 2.71
N THR A 87 6.71 -2.69 2.23
CA THR A 87 6.54 -2.96 0.81
C THR A 87 5.09 -2.75 0.41
N LEU A 88 4.89 -1.80 -0.49
CA LEU A 88 3.60 -1.43 -1.06
C LEU A 88 3.33 -2.25 -2.31
N VAL A 89 2.16 -2.87 -2.38
CA VAL A 89 1.67 -3.60 -3.54
C VAL A 89 0.43 -2.89 -4.07
N PHE A 90 0.50 -2.45 -5.33
CA PHE A 90 -0.63 -1.92 -6.06
C PHE A 90 -1.01 -2.88 -7.18
N THR A 91 -2.30 -3.17 -7.29
CA THR A 91 -2.86 -3.99 -8.36
C THR A 91 -3.91 -3.21 -9.13
N ASP A 92 -4.16 -3.60 -10.37
CA ASP A 92 -5.19 -3.02 -11.22
C ASP A 92 -5.48 -3.96 -12.40
N LEU A 93 -6.68 -3.89 -13.00
CA LEU A 93 -7.05 -4.71 -14.16
C LEU A 93 -6.78 -3.98 -15.47
N VAL A 94 -6.15 -4.67 -16.39
CA VAL A 94 -5.82 -4.10 -17.73
C VAL A 94 -7.09 -3.93 -18.55
N GLY A 95 -7.39 -2.67 -18.92
CA GLY A 95 -8.52 -2.35 -19.79
C GLY A 95 -9.89 -2.42 -19.12
N PHE A 96 -9.94 -2.48 -17.77
CA PHE A 96 -11.17 -2.58 -17.02
C PHE A 96 -12.17 -1.47 -17.33
N SER A 97 -11.74 -0.21 -17.33
CA SER A 97 -12.63 0.93 -17.58
C SER A 97 -13.33 0.85 -18.93
N SER A 98 -12.62 0.42 -19.99
CA SER A 98 -13.23 0.24 -21.32
C SER A 98 -14.18 -0.95 -21.35
N TRP A 99 -13.82 -2.04 -20.68
CA TRP A 99 -14.68 -3.22 -20.61
C TRP A 99 -15.94 -2.94 -19.79
N SER A 100 -15.85 -2.31 -18.64
CA SER A 100 -16.99 -2.01 -17.76
C SER A 100 -18.04 -1.13 -18.43
N LEU A 101 -17.62 -0.17 -19.25
CA LEU A 101 -18.52 0.67 -20.05
C LEU A 101 -19.38 -0.15 -21.03
N SER A 102 -18.83 -1.23 -21.61
CA SER A 102 -19.55 -2.08 -22.54
C SER A 102 -20.35 -3.20 -21.87
N ALA A 103 -19.85 -3.70 -20.72
CA ALA A 103 -20.45 -4.82 -19.99
C ALA A 103 -21.63 -4.43 -19.11
N GLY A 104 -21.69 -3.17 -18.66
CA GLY A 104 -22.70 -2.65 -17.74
C GLY A 104 -22.41 -2.94 -16.26
N ASP A 105 -23.23 -2.34 -15.39
CA ASP A 105 -22.96 -2.31 -13.94
C ASP A 105 -23.03 -3.70 -13.30
N ASP A 106 -24.00 -4.53 -13.66
CA ASP A 106 -24.18 -5.86 -13.06
C ASP A 106 -23.00 -6.79 -13.37
N ALA A 107 -22.54 -6.83 -14.62
CA ALA A 107 -21.38 -7.60 -15.03
C ALA A 107 -20.11 -7.05 -14.37
N THR A 108 -19.98 -5.73 -14.26
CA THR A 108 -18.88 -5.06 -13.59
C THR A 108 -18.81 -5.45 -12.11
N LEU A 109 -19.91 -5.38 -11.37
CA LEU A 109 -19.96 -5.78 -9.97
C LEU A 109 -19.68 -7.28 -9.77
N LYS A 110 -20.18 -8.13 -10.69
CA LYS A 110 -19.88 -9.57 -10.68
C LYS A 110 -18.39 -9.83 -10.85
N LEU A 111 -17.74 -9.16 -11.82
CA LEU A 111 -16.30 -9.27 -12.03
C LEU A 111 -15.50 -8.82 -10.79
N LEU A 112 -15.78 -7.63 -10.26
CA LEU A 112 -15.08 -7.09 -9.08
C LEU A 112 -15.18 -8.04 -7.88
N ARG A 113 -16.34 -8.63 -7.62
CA ARG A 113 -16.51 -9.63 -6.56
C ARG A 113 -15.67 -10.88 -6.78
N ARG A 114 -15.66 -11.40 -8.02
CA ARG A 114 -14.85 -12.59 -8.37
C ARG A 114 -13.36 -12.30 -8.27
N VAL A 115 -12.90 -11.15 -8.74
CA VAL A 115 -11.50 -10.72 -8.63
C VAL A 115 -11.09 -10.60 -7.17
N SER A 116 -11.88 -9.92 -6.32
CA SER A 116 -11.59 -9.82 -4.88
C SER A 116 -11.49 -11.20 -4.22
N GLN A 117 -12.37 -12.13 -4.56
CA GLN A 117 -12.38 -13.49 -4.01
C GLN A 117 -11.11 -14.30 -4.30
N VAL A 118 -10.40 -14.02 -5.39
CA VAL A 118 -9.19 -14.74 -5.75
C VAL A 118 -7.89 -13.96 -5.48
N VAL A 119 -7.96 -12.62 -5.45
CA VAL A 119 -6.78 -11.76 -5.22
C VAL A 119 -6.50 -11.56 -3.74
N GLU A 120 -7.54 -11.39 -2.91
CA GLU A 120 -7.35 -11.08 -1.50
C GLU A 120 -6.75 -12.24 -0.67
N PRO A 121 -7.18 -13.50 -0.83
CA PRO A 121 -6.65 -14.59 -0.03
C PRO A 121 -5.11 -14.72 -0.10
N PRO A 122 -4.45 -14.80 -1.26
CA PRO A 122 -2.99 -14.91 -1.31
C PRO A 122 -2.27 -13.72 -0.66
N LEU A 123 -2.87 -12.52 -0.68
CA LEU A 123 -2.28 -11.34 -0.04
C LEU A 123 -2.42 -11.41 1.49
N LEU A 124 -3.58 -11.82 2.01
CA LEU A 124 -3.88 -11.87 3.43
C LEU A 124 -3.19 -13.06 4.13
N GLU A 125 -3.22 -14.23 3.53
CA GLU A 125 -2.60 -15.47 4.06
C GLU A 125 -1.09 -15.32 4.20
N ALA A 126 -0.47 -14.53 3.34
CA ALA A 126 0.94 -14.18 3.43
C ALA A 126 1.26 -13.07 4.46
N GLY A 127 0.29 -12.67 5.28
CA GLY A 127 0.46 -11.62 6.28
C GLY A 127 0.45 -10.20 5.72
N GLY A 128 0.01 -10.01 4.49
CA GLY A 128 -0.25 -8.70 3.91
C GLY A 128 -1.48 -8.04 4.54
N HIS A 129 -1.48 -6.72 4.56
CA HIS A 129 -2.61 -5.92 5.01
C HIS A 129 -3.21 -5.15 3.84
N ILE A 130 -4.48 -5.40 3.52
CA ILE A 130 -5.21 -4.64 2.51
C ILE A 130 -5.58 -3.28 3.12
N VAL A 131 -4.99 -2.22 2.57
CA VAL A 131 -5.20 -0.85 3.02
C VAL A 131 -6.51 -0.31 2.48
N LYS A 132 -6.71 -0.44 1.16
CA LYS A 132 -7.94 0.01 0.49
C LYS A 132 -8.13 -0.68 -0.87
N ARG A 133 -9.40 -0.67 -1.30
CA ARG A 133 -9.82 -1.03 -2.66
C ARG A 133 -10.11 0.24 -3.43
N MET A 134 -9.66 0.30 -4.68
CA MET A 134 -9.75 1.46 -5.57
C MET A 134 -10.38 1.02 -6.90
N GLY A 135 -11.69 0.81 -6.89
CA GLY A 135 -12.38 0.21 -8.04
C GLY A 135 -11.95 -1.24 -8.26
N ASP A 136 -11.28 -1.50 -9.37
CA ASP A 136 -10.70 -2.79 -9.75
C ASP A 136 -9.29 -3.05 -9.17
N GLY A 137 -8.71 -2.06 -8.51
CA GLY A 137 -7.40 -2.13 -7.90
C GLY A 137 -7.41 -2.32 -6.39
N ILE A 138 -6.31 -2.86 -5.86
CA ILE A 138 -6.07 -3.03 -4.42
C ILE A 138 -4.73 -2.40 -4.07
N MET A 139 -4.70 -1.70 -2.94
CA MET A 139 -3.48 -1.34 -2.25
C MET A 139 -3.29 -2.24 -1.03
N ALA A 140 -2.19 -2.98 -1.01
CA ALA A 140 -1.79 -3.79 0.14
C ALA A 140 -0.37 -3.42 0.62
N VAL A 141 -0.09 -3.71 1.89
CA VAL A 141 1.18 -3.43 2.55
C VAL A 141 1.73 -4.69 3.20
N PHE A 142 3.02 -4.92 3.01
CA PHE A 142 3.77 -6.04 3.58
C PHE A 142 4.97 -5.53 4.39
N SER A 143 5.40 -6.32 5.36
CA SER A 143 6.64 -6.06 6.09
C SER A 143 7.89 -6.63 5.38
N ASP A 144 7.70 -7.58 4.47
CA ASP A 144 8.76 -8.29 3.77
C ASP A 144 8.55 -8.25 2.25
N PRO A 145 9.55 -7.83 1.46
CA PRO A 145 9.44 -7.70 0.01
C PRO A 145 9.35 -9.05 -0.72
N VAL A 146 9.99 -10.09 -0.24
CA VAL A 146 9.94 -11.43 -0.85
C VAL A 146 8.53 -12.00 -0.76
N THR A 147 7.93 -11.89 0.42
CA THR A 147 6.56 -12.30 0.67
C THR A 147 5.56 -11.50 -0.17
N ALA A 148 5.78 -10.19 -0.32
CA ALA A 148 4.96 -9.33 -1.17
C ALA A 148 5.00 -9.77 -2.65
N VAL A 149 6.20 -10.08 -3.17
CA VAL A 149 6.37 -10.57 -4.55
C VAL A 149 5.71 -11.93 -4.73
N ARG A 150 5.92 -12.87 -3.80
CA ARG A 150 5.30 -14.21 -3.83
C ARG A 150 3.78 -14.14 -3.86
N SER A 151 3.19 -13.35 -2.98
CA SER A 151 1.74 -13.17 -2.91
C SER A 151 1.17 -12.51 -4.17
N ALA A 152 1.88 -11.52 -4.71
CA ALA A 152 1.49 -10.85 -5.94
C ALA A 152 1.53 -11.80 -7.16
N ILE A 153 2.52 -12.70 -7.23
CA ILE A 153 2.57 -13.75 -8.26
C ILE A 153 1.36 -14.67 -8.13
N ALA A 154 1.08 -15.18 -6.91
CA ALA A 154 -0.04 -16.07 -6.66
C ALA A 154 -1.39 -15.41 -7.00
N ALA A 155 -1.61 -14.16 -6.56
CA ALA A 155 -2.81 -13.40 -6.88
C ALA A 155 -2.98 -13.19 -8.39
N ARG A 156 -1.89 -12.88 -9.11
CA ARG A 156 -1.93 -12.70 -10.56
C ARG A 156 -2.24 -14.00 -11.31
N GLU A 157 -1.70 -15.13 -10.88
CA GLU A 157 -2.03 -16.44 -11.45
C GLU A 157 -3.49 -16.81 -11.18
N ALA A 158 -4.02 -16.55 -9.98
CA ALA A 158 -5.43 -16.79 -9.65
C ALA A 158 -6.38 -15.99 -10.55
N VAL A 159 -6.05 -14.75 -10.89
CA VAL A 159 -6.84 -13.92 -11.82
C VAL A 159 -6.87 -14.49 -13.22
N LYS A 160 -5.79 -15.11 -13.70
CA LYS A 160 -5.74 -15.73 -15.03
C LYS A 160 -6.72 -16.92 -15.17
N GLY A 161 -7.06 -17.57 -14.05
CA GLY A 161 -8.03 -18.66 -14.01
C GLY A 161 -9.49 -18.19 -14.02
N LEU A 162 -9.75 -16.88 -13.98
CA LEU A 162 -11.11 -16.36 -14.01
C LEU A 162 -11.63 -16.25 -15.43
N ASP A 163 -12.88 -16.67 -15.60
CA ASP A 163 -13.75 -16.29 -16.69
C ASP A 163 -15.05 -15.73 -16.12
N VAL A 164 -15.43 -14.56 -16.58
CA VAL A 164 -16.70 -13.92 -16.20
C VAL A 164 -17.43 -13.51 -17.48
N ASP A 165 -18.41 -14.31 -17.83
CA ASP A 165 -19.26 -14.11 -19.01
C ASP A 165 -18.43 -13.98 -20.31
N GLY A 166 -17.38 -14.83 -20.45
CA GLY A 166 -16.47 -14.84 -21.61
C GLY A 166 -15.34 -13.79 -21.53
N TYR A 167 -15.24 -13.04 -20.44
CA TYR A 167 -14.15 -12.09 -20.20
C TYR A 167 -13.11 -12.66 -19.24
N THR A 168 -11.87 -12.78 -19.69
CA THR A 168 -10.72 -13.18 -18.85
C THR A 168 -9.92 -11.95 -18.46
N PRO A 169 -9.98 -11.52 -17.18
CA PRO A 169 -9.26 -10.34 -16.72
C PRO A 169 -7.75 -10.58 -16.68
N ARG A 170 -6.98 -9.52 -16.86
CA ARG A 170 -5.52 -9.51 -16.68
C ARG A 170 -5.14 -8.50 -15.64
N MET A 171 -4.46 -8.94 -14.58
CA MET A 171 -4.04 -8.07 -13.49
C MET A 171 -2.61 -7.61 -13.68
N ARG A 172 -2.39 -6.30 -13.61
CA ARG A 172 -1.07 -5.66 -13.51
C ARG A 172 -0.74 -5.37 -12.05
N VAL A 173 0.53 -5.49 -11.69
CA VAL A 173 1.02 -5.31 -10.33
C VAL A 173 2.25 -4.43 -10.31
N GLY A 174 2.27 -3.47 -9.38
CA GLY A 174 3.43 -2.65 -9.04
C GLY A 174 3.83 -2.83 -7.59
N ILE A 175 5.14 -3.02 -7.34
CA ILE A 175 5.67 -3.20 -5.98
C ILE A 175 6.79 -2.20 -5.73
N HIS A 176 6.69 -1.51 -4.59
CA HIS A 176 7.72 -0.57 -4.13
C HIS A 176 7.96 -0.72 -2.63
N THR A 177 9.23 -0.75 -2.24
CA THR A 177 9.64 -0.76 -0.83
C THR A 177 10.17 0.60 -0.44
N GLY A 178 9.64 1.16 0.63
CA GLY A 178 9.99 2.50 1.11
C GLY A 178 9.48 2.75 2.52
N ARG A 179 9.43 4.03 2.91
CA ARG A 179 9.02 4.48 4.25
C ARG A 179 7.90 5.51 4.16
N PRO A 180 6.73 5.12 3.63
CA PRO A 180 5.60 6.02 3.54
C PRO A 180 5.10 6.41 4.92
N GLN A 181 4.41 7.54 5.01
CA GLN A 181 3.77 7.97 6.24
C GLN A 181 2.42 7.27 6.41
N ARG A 182 2.19 6.72 7.60
CA ARG A 182 0.91 6.13 7.94
C ARG A 182 -0.01 7.19 8.55
N ILE A 183 -1.21 7.33 7.98
CA ILE A 183 -2.24 8.28 8.46
C ILE A 183 -3.51 7.48 8.76
N GLY A 184 -3.78 7.24 10.04
CA GLY A 184 -4.90 6.40 10.44
C GLY A 184 -4.80 4.97 9.90
N SER A 185 -5.72 4.59 9.04
CA SER A 185 -5.72 3.31 8.32
C SER A 185 -5.09 3.39 6.93
N ASP A 186 -4.71 4.58 6.46
CA ASP A 186 -4.14 4.81 5.12
C ASP A 186 -2.62 5.08 5.17
N TRP A 187 -2.02 5.15 4.00
CA TRP A 187 -0.61 5.46 3.80
C TRP A 187 -0.48 6.56 2.75
N LEU A 188 0.39 7.54 2.98
CA LEU A 188 0.63 8.67 2.10
C LEU A 188 2.14 8.93 1.92
N GLY A 189 2.45 9.77 0.95
CA GLY A 189 3.80 10.24 0.67
C GLY A 189 4.35 9.79 -0.68
N VAL A 190 5.59 10.16 -0.92
CA VAL A 190 6.28 9.93 -2.20
C VAL A 190 6.34 8.44 -2.55
N ASP A 191 6.58 7.56 -1.55
CA ASP A 191 6.67 6.12 -1.78
C ASP A 191 5.35 5.51 -2.27
N VAL A 192 4.20 6.03 -1.81
CA VAL A 192 2.87 5.61 -2.32
C VAL A 192 2.72 6.01 -3.79
N ASN A 193 3.13 7.23 -4.15
CA ASN A 193 3.10 7.69 -5.53
C ASN A 193 4.04 6.86 -6.40
N ILE A 194 5.24 6.53 -5.91
CA ILE A 194 6.18 5.66 -6.63
C ILE A 194 5.54 4.28 -6.87
N ALA A 195 4.94 3.66 -5.86
CA ALA A 195 4.29 2.35 -6.00
C ALA A 195 3.18 2.37 -7.07
N ALA A 196 2.35 3.41 -7.09
CA ALA A 196 1.33 3.60 -8.13
C ALA A 196 1.95 3.73 -9.53
N ARG A 197 3.04 4.50 -9.68
CA ARG A 197 3.76 4.64 -10.94
C ARG A 197 4.45 3.36 -11.40
N VAL A 198 4.97 2.57 -10.46
CA VAL A 198 5.52 1.24 -10.76
C VAL A 198 4.42 0.35 -11.34
N MET A 199 3.20 0.37 -10.78
CA MET A 199 2.06 -0.38 -11.29
C MET A 199 1.62 0.10 -12.68
N GLU A 200 1.57 1.39 -12.94
CA GLU A 200 1.25 1.93 -14.27
C GLU A 200 2.21 1.46 -15.37
N ARG A 201 3.46 1.15 -15.03
CA ARG A 201 4.46 0.59 -15.97
C ARG A 201 4.21 -0.87 -16.34
N ALA A 202 3.37 -1.57 -15.62
CA ALA A 202 2.99 -2.96 -15.87
C ALA A 202 1.85 -3.07 -16.91
N THR A 203 2.04 -2.53 -18.09
CA THR A 203 0.99 -2.25 -19.09
C THR A 203 0.22 -3.46 -19.62
N ARG A 204 0.80 -4.68 -19.56
CA ARG A 204 0.24 -5.89 -20.18
C ARG A 204 -0.12 -6.99 -19.18
N GLY A 205 -0.53 -6.62 -17.97
CA GLY A 205 -0.76 -7.59 -16.90
C GLY A 205 0.57 -8.14 -16.34
N GLU A 206 1.59 -7.30 -16.33
CA GLU A 206 2.94 -7.63 -15.87
C GLU A 206 3.05 -7.39 -14.36
N LEU A 207 4.12 -7.92 -13.76
CA LEU A 207 4.56 -7.58 -12.43
C LEU A 207 5.84 -6.75 -12.56
N VAL A 208 5.80 -5.53 -12.04
CA VAL A 208 6.91 -4.58 -12.06
C VAL A 208 7.28 -4.21 -10.64
N VAL A 209 8.57 -4.14 -10.35
CA VAL A 209 9.11 -3.73 -9.05
C VAL A 209 10.04 -2.53 -9.22
N SER A 210 10.13 -1.68 -8.20
CA SER A 210 11.13 -0.63 -8.13
C SER A 210 12.52 -1.20 -7.83
N GLN A 211 13.57 -0.45 -8.13
CA GLN A 211 14.93 -0.80 -7.72
C GLN A 211 15.04 -0.98 -6.20
N ALA A 212 14.38 -0.11 -5.42
CA ALA A 212 14.38 -0.21 -3.96
C ALA A 212 13.81 -1.53 -3.44
N THR A 213 12.82 -2.12 -4.11
CA THR A 213 12.31 -3.46 -3.80
C THR A 213 13.32 -4.53 -4.22
N LEU A 214 13.88 -4.40 -5.44
CA LEU A 214 14.81 -5.37 -6.00
C LEU A 214 16.06 -5.55 -5.12
N GLU A 215 16.62 -4.47 -4.60
CA GLU A 215 17.81 -4.45 -3.75
C GLU A 215 17.62 -5.16 -2.39
N ARG A 216 16.39 -5.49 -2.03
CA ARG A 216 16.03 -6.22 -0.80
C ARG A 216 15.70 -7.69 -1.03
N ILE A 217 15.84 -8.15 -2.25
CA ILE A 217 15.61 -9.54 -2.67
C ILE A 217 16.96 -10.12 -3.04
N THR A 218 17.35 -11.20 -2.41
CA THR A 218 18.63 -11.88 -2.68
C THR A 218 18.53 -12.78 -3.92
N ASP A 219 19.67 -13.24 -4.44
CA ASP A 219 19.69 -14.17 -5.56
C ASP A 219 19.01 -15.51 -5.20
N ASP A 220 19.16 -15.98 -3.97
CA ASP A 220 18.48 -17.19 -3.47
C ASP A 220 16.95 -16.99 -3.41
N ASP A 221 16.50 -15.77 -3.07
CA ASP A 221 15.08 -15.43 -3.12
C ASP A 221 14.54 -15.43 -4.55
N PHE A 222 15.30 -14.93 -5.53
CA PHE A 222 14.92 -15.02 -6.95
C PHE A 222 14.77 -16.46 -7.40
N ASP A 223 15.65 -17.34 -6.98
CA ASP A 223 15.59 -18.76 -7.28
C ASP A 223 14.38 -19.41 -6.62
N SER A 224 14.13 -19.12 -5.33
CA SER A 224 12.97 -19.62 -4.59
C SER A 224 11.62 -19.16 -5.15
N LEU A 225 11.58 -17.93 -5.68
CA LEU A 225 10.41 -17.35 -6.34
C LEU A 225 10.23 -17.85 -7.79
N GLY A 226 11.24 -18.50 -8.36
CA GLY A 226 11.25 -18.94 -9.75
C GLY A 226 11.11 -17.80 -10.75
N VAL A 227 11.72 -16.65 -10.47
CA VAL A 227 11.60 -15.43 -11.31
C VAL A 227 12.94 -14.91 -11.79
N THR A 228 12.90 -14.12 -12.84
CA THR A 228 14.01 -13.30 -13.32
C THR A 228 13.60 -11.84 -13.41
N ALA A 229 14.53 -10.94 -13.14
CA ALA A 229 14.31 -9.49 -13.24
C ALA A 229 14.91 -8.93 -14.54
N LYS A 230 14.13 -8.15 -15.28
CA LYS A 230 14.59 -7.43 -16.47
C LYS A 230 14.35 -5.94 -16.29
N ARG A 231 15.42 -5.14 -16.35
CA ARG A 231 15.33 -3.68 -16.26
C ARG A 231 14.46 -3.13 -17.39
N LEU A 232 13.53 -2.23 -17.04
CA LEU A 232 12.70 -1.51 -17.98
C LEU A 232 13.46 -0.32 -18.57
N ARG A 233 13.27 -0.09 -19.86
CA ARG A 233 13.82 1.11 -20.51
C ARG A 233 13.12 2.36 -19.99
N ARG A 234 13.88 3.43 -19.78
CA ARG A 234 13.34 4.74 -19.43
C ARG A 234 12.49 5.26 -20.60
N GLN A 235 11.29 5.76 -20.30
CA GLN A 235 10.48 6.44 -21.31
C GLN A 235 11.00 7.88 -21.47
N VAL A 236 11.55 8.19 -22.64
CA VAL A 236 12.17 9.50 -22.92
C VAL A 236 11.11 10.56 -23.25
N PHE A 237 9.89 10.16 -23.57
CA PHE A 237 8.83 11.03 -24.11
C PHE A 237 7.60 11.21 -23.17
N THR A 238 7.65 10.77 -21.95
CA THR A 238 6.58 11.10 -20.98
C THR A 238 6.84 12.46 -20.36
N ALA A 239 5.81 13.32 -20.33
CA ALA A 239 5.84 14.57 -19.58
C ALA A 239 6.36 14.30 -18.16
N LYS A 240 7.18 15.24 -17.64
CA LYS A 240 7.71 15.18 -16.29
C LYS A 240 6.53 14.96 -15.34
N GLN A 241 6.44 13.78 -14.75
CA GLN A 241 5.36 13.45 -13.82
C GLN A 241 5.73 14.04 -12.46
N ASP A 242 4.91 14.95 -11.96
CA ASP A 242 5.10 15.54 -10.65
C ASP A 242 4.96 14.49 -9.53
N GLY A 243 5.78 14.62 -8.49
CA GLY A 243 5.70 13.78 -7.29
C GLY A 243 6.44 12.44 -7.36
N VAL A 244 7.26 12.19 -8.40
CA VAL A 244 8.08 10.97 -8.52
C VAL A 244 9.52 11.34 -8.92
N PRO A 245 10.56 10.67 -8.34
CA PRO A 245 11.95 10.89 -8.75
C PRO A 245 12.15 10.67 -10.25
N ALA A 246 12.86 11.60 -10.90
CA ALA A 246 13.12 11.54 -12.35
C ALA A 246 14.02 10.36 -12.77
N ASP A 247 14.74 9.78 -11.82
CA ASP A 247 15.70 8.67 -11.97
C ASP A 247 15.15 7.31 -11.51
N LEU A 248 13.83 7.20 -11.31
CA LEU A 248 13.18 5.97 -10.88
C LEU A 248 13.48 4.80 -11.82
N VAL A 249 14.24 3.82 -11.31
CA VAL A 249 14.58 2.58 -12.02
C VAL A 249 13.60 1.48 -11.63
N MET A 250 13.10 0.76 -12.63
CA MET A 250 12.09 -0.29 -12.46
C MET A 250 12.49 -1.56 -13.20
N TYR A 251 12.03 -2.70 -12.69
CA TYR A 251 12.30 -4.01 -13.23
C TYR A 251 11.01 -4.79 -13.42
N ARG A 252 10.89 -5.48 -14.55
CA ARG A 252 9.83 -6.45 -14.79
C ARG A 252 10.27 -7.79 -14.25
N LEU A 253 9.47 -8.41 -13.40
CA LEU A 253 9.65 -9.79 -12.99
C LEU A 253 8.92 -10.73 -13.95
N ARG A 254 9.60 -11.81 -14.35
CA ARG A 254 9.05 -12.87 -15.18
C ARG A 254 9.29 -14.22 -14.50
N THR A 255 8.24 -15.02 -14.40
CA THR A 255 8.37 -16.40 -13.97
C THR A 255 9.29 -17.14 -14.94
N ARG A 256 10.27 -17.89 -14.44
CA ARG A 256 11.06 -18.81 -15.23
C ARG A 256 10.08 -19.86 -15.76
N ARG A 257 10.01 -20.02 -17.07
CA ARG A 257 9.27 -21.12 -17.68
C ARG A 257 10.04 -22.37 -17.27
N GLN A 258 9.44 -23.29 -16.53
CA GLN A 258 9.97 -24.64 -16.46
C GLN A 258 10.02 -25.14 -17.90
N LEU A 259 11.22 -25.34 -18.43
CA LEU A 259 11.38 -26.09 -19.67
C LEU A 259 10.83 -27.48 -19.35
N PRO A 260 9.97 -28.08 -20.20
CA PRO A 260 9.62 -29.49 -20.06
C PRO A 260 10.93 -30.26 -19.99
N GLY A 261 11.03 -31.16 -19.01
CA GLY A 261 12.27 -31.84 -18.63
C GLY A 261 13.02 -32.36 -19.86
N ALA A 262 14.33 -32.14 -19.89
CA ALA A 262 15.22 -33.01 -20.61
C ALA A 262 15.01 -34.41 -19.99
N GLU A 263 14.24 -35.22 -20.63
CA GLU A 263 14.28 -36.68 -20.39
C GLU A 263 15.73 -37.08 -20.63
N ASP A 264 16.35 -37.62 -19.59
CA ASP A 264 17.66 -38.26 -19.66
C ASP A 264 17.57 -39.35 -20.74
N ASP A 265 18.09 -39.06 -21.92
CA ASP A 265 18.38 -40.06 -22.95
C ASP A 265 19.67 -40.79 -22.54
N ASP A 266 19.56 -41.62 -21.51
CA ASP A 266 20.53 -42.67 -21.22
C ASP A 266 20.32 -43.79 -22.24
N GLY A 267 20.73 -43.52 -23.47
CA GLY A 267 20.86 -44.51 -24.52
C GLY A 267 21.91 -45.54 -24.15
N ASP A 268 21.43 -46.58 -23.52
CA ASP A 268 22.13 -47.85 -23.34
C ASP A 268 22.65 -48.38 -24.72
N ALA A 269 23.94 -48.19 -24.98
CA ALA A 269 24.64 -48.79 -26.07
C ALA A 269 25.56 -49.88 -25.51
N ALA A 270 24.95 -51.02 -25.10
CA ALA A 270 25.68 -52.25 -24.84
C ALA A 270 25.36 -53.26 -25.94
N GLY A 271 26.37 -53.66 -26.69
CA GLY A 271 26.50 -55.04 -27.16
C GLY A 271 26.19 -55.35 -28.60
N ALA A 272 27.18 -55.45 -29.44
CA ALA A 272 27.59 -56.70 -30.15
C ALA A 272 28.78 -56.44 -31.03
#